data_f26b723d30b555b74049cf45d62892cf
#
_entry.id   f26b723d30b555b74049cf45d62892cf
#
_cell.length_a   1.000
_cell.length_b   1.000
_cell.length_c   1.000
_cell.angle_alpha   90.00
_cell.angle_beta   90.00
_cell.angle_gamma   90.00
#
_symmetry.space_group_name_H-M   'P 1'
#
loop_
_entity.id
_entity.type
_entity.pdbx_description
1 polymer ?
#
loop_
_entity_poly.entity_id
_entity_poly.type
_entity_poly.pdbx_seq_one_letter_code
_entity_poly.pdbx_strand_id
1 'polypeptide(L)'
;MVISMATKTNAVRLVQQARIPCREFEYEFDENDLRGTHAAHALGMPEEQVFKTLVARGERNGIHVFCIPVCCELDFKKAAKAAGDKNMEMVAVKELLSLTGYIRGGCSPVGMKRKYPTHIDEACILYDEIAVSAGARGHQMILSPIALAELIGAELVDLTK
;
A
#
# COMPACT_ATOMS: atom_id res chain seq x y z
N MET A 1 7.86 0.28 19.72
CA MET A 1 7.98 0.71 18.30
C MET A 1 9.31 1.42 18.12
N VAL A 2 10.08 1.01 17.16
CA VAL A 2 11.44 1.51 16.95
C VAL A 2 11.47 2.31 15.64
N ILE A 3 12.02 3.53 15.71
CA ILE A 3 12.25 4.32 14.51
C ILE A 3 13.62 3.91 13.97
N SER A 4 13.62 3.34 12.77
CA SER A 4 14.85 2.94 12.13
C SER A 4 15.47 4.08 11.34
N MET A 5 16.77 4.24 11.50
CA MET A 5 17.57 5.18 10.71
C MET A 5 18.54 4.44 9.79
N ALA A 6 18.60 3.10 9.91
CA ALA A 6 19.70 2.31 9.37
C ALA A 6 19.56 1.99 7.89
N THR A 7 18.36 1.78 7.37
CA THR A 7 18.18 1.36 5.96
C THR A 7 17.04 2.12 5.32
N LYS A 8 17.38 2.87 4.28
CA LYS A 8 16.36 3.55 3.47
C LYS A 8 15.99 2.67 2.30
N THR A 9 14.71 2.36 2.20
CA THR A 9 14.16 1.70 1.03
C THR A 9 14.03 2.69 -0.11
N ASN A 10 13.83 2.18 -1.32
CA ASN A 10 13.54 3.02 -2.47
C ASN A 10 12.26 3.86 -2.26
N ALA A 11 11.25 3.25 -1.64
CA ALA A 11 9.98 3.96 -1.35
C ALA A 11 10.22 5.16 -0.43
N VAL A 12 10.92 4.96 0.67
CA VAL A 12 11.24 6.05 1.62
C VAL A 12 12.08 7.12 0.95
N ARG A 13 13.07 6.72 0.15
CA ARG A 13 13.93 7.66 -0.57
C ARG A 13 13.11 8.56 -1.49
N LEU A 14 12.16 8.01 -2.23
CA LEU A 14 11.30 8.78 -3.14
C LEU A 14 10.40 9.75 -2.38
N VAL A 15 9.84 9.32 -1.25
CA VAL A 15 9.02 10.18 -0.39
C VAL A 15 9.85 11.36 0.15
N GLN A 16 11.08 11.08 0.58
CA GLN A 16 11.98 12.12 1.08
C GLN A 16 12.43 13.10 -0.03
N GLN A 17 12.70 12.59 -1.22
CA GLN A 17 13.03 13.44 -2.36
C GLN A 17 11.88 14.39 -2.72
N ALA A 18 10.66 13.94 -2.54
CA ALA A 18 9.46 14.75 -2.76
C ALA A 18 9.19 15.74 -1.61
N ARG A 19 10.03 15.71 -0.56
CA ARG A 19 9.90 16.57 0.63
C ARG A 19 8.58 16.38 1.38
N ILE A 20 8.07 15.17 1.38
CA ILE A 20 6.86 14.81 2.12
C ILE A 20 7.27 14.37 3.52
N PRO A 21 6.73 14.99 4.58
CA PRO A 21 6.98 14.55 5.95
C PRO A 21 6.56 13.08 6.12
N CYS A 22 7.47 12.27 6.60
CA CYS A 22 7.26 10.83 6.71
C CYS A 22 7.99 10.29 7.94
N ARG A 23 7.30 9.46 8.72
CA ARG A 23 7.90 8.74 9.84
C ARG A 23 8.05 7.29 9.45
N GLU A 24 9.18 6.69 9.80
CA GLU A 24 9.47 5.28 9.52
C GLU A 24 9.44 4.48 10.81
N PHE A 25 8.91 3.27 10.72
CA PHE A 25 8.87 2.34 11.85
C PHE A 25 9.27 0.96 11.39
N GLU A 26 10.19 0.34 12.13
CA GLU A 26 10.54 -1.07 11.96
C GLU A 26 10.01 -1.87 13.14
N TYR A 27 9.58 -3.10 12.88
CA TYR A 27 9.09 -4.02 13.89
C TYR A 27 9.44 -5.45 13.48
N GLU A 28 9.49 -6.34 14.47
CA GLU A 28 9.69 -7.76 14.19
C GLU A 28 8.47 -8.31 13.46
N PHE A 29 8.71 -9.00 12.37
CA PHE A 29 7.65 -9.65 11.61
C PHE A 29 7.78 -11.16 11.69
N ASP A 30 6.65 -11.86 11.55
CA ASP A 30 6.57 -13.31 11.49
C ASP A 30 6.29 -13.69 10.04
N GLU A 31 7.19 -14.45 9.42
CA GLU A 31 7.01 -14.93 8.05
C GLU A 31 5.74 -15.77 7.87
N ASN A 32 5.25 -16.34 8.97
CA ASN A 32 4.02 -17.14 8.98
C ASN A 32 2.76 -16.27 9.21
N ASP A 33 2.92 -14.99 9.52
CA ASP A 33 1.80 -14.06 9.71
C ASP A 33 2.13 -12.69 9.11
N LEU A 34 1.93 -12.58 7.80
CA LEU A 34 2.18 -11.36 7.04
C LEU A 34 0.91 -10.49 6.90
N ARG A 35 -0.13 -10.78 7.70
CA ARG A 35 -1.37 -10.01 7.64
C ARG A 35 -1.14 -8.55 8.05
N GLY A 36 -1.83 -7.64 7.35
CA GLY A 36 -1.75 -6.21 7.65
C GLY A 36 -2.24 -5.87 9.06
N THR A 37 -3.17 -6.66 9.61
CA THR A 37 -3.64 -6.47 10.98
C THR A 37 -2.53 -6.68 12.01
N HIS A 38 -1.59 -7.59 11.73
CA HIS A 38 -0.41 -7.76 12.57
C HIS A 38 0.47 -6.49 12.55
N ALA A 39 0.65 -5.90 11.37
CA ALA A 39 1.39 -4.64 11.24
C ALA A 39 0.74 -3.52 12.05
N ALA A 40 -0.58 -3.38 11.97
CA ALA A 40 -1.31 -2.37 12.74
C ALA A 40 -1.12 -2.56 14.23
N HIS A 41 -1.20 -3.81 14.71
CA HIS A 41 -0.96 -4.13 16.11
C HIS A 41 0.46 -3.76 16.54
N ALA A 42 1.46 -4.12 15.72
CA ALA A 42 2.86 -3.82 16.01
C ALA A 42 3.12 -2.31 16.07
N LEU A 43 2.45 -1.53 15.23
CA LEU A 43 2.56 -0.07 15.22
C LEU A 43 1.77 0.61 16.34
N GLY A 44 0.85 -0.11 16.98
CA GLY A 44 -0.06 0.50 17.95
C GLY A 44 -1.04 1.46 17.29
N MET A 45 -1.39 1.24 16.03
CA MET A 45 -2.32 2.07 15.27
C MET A 45 -3.64 1.35 15.02
N PRO A 46 -4.76 2.10 14.91
CA PRO A 46 -6.03 1.49 14.50
C PRO A 46 -5.88 0.81 13.14
N GLU A 47 -6.53 -0.35 12.96
CA GLU A 47 -6.48 -1.08 11.70
C GLU A 47 -7.03 -0.25 10.52
N GLU A 48 -7.99 0.63 10.78
CA GLU A 48 -8.59 1.50 9.78
C GLU A 48 -7.61 2.54 9.22
N GLN A 49 -6.54 2.80 9.94
CA GLN A 49 -5.52 3.80 9.60
C GLN A 49 -4.27 3.18 8.96
N VAL A 50 -4.16 1.86 8.95
CA VAL A 50 -3.07 1.13 8.32
C VAL A 50 -3.57 0.53 7.03
N PHE A 51 -2.92 0.84 5.91
CA PHE A 51 -3.36 0.44 4.59
C PHE A 51 -2.44 -0.64 4.01
N LYS A 52 -3.04 -1.63 3.38
CA LYS A 52 -2.33 -2.68 2.64
C LYS A 52 -2.40 -2.37 1.15
N THR A 53 -1.35 -2.77 0.42
CA THR A 53 -1.23 -2.55 -1.00
C THR A 53 -1.49 -3.85 -1.74
N LEU A 54 -2.52 -3.86 -2.57
CA LEU A 54 -2.95 -5.03 -3.33
C LEU A 54 -2.71 -4.79 -4.81
N VAL A 55 -2.28 -5.83 -5.52
CA VAL A 55 -2.03 -5.78 -6.95
C VAL A 55 -2.98 -6.74 -7.65
N ALA A 56 -3.72 -6.23 -8.60
CA ALA A 56 -4.75 -7.00 -9.30
C ALA A 56 -4.67 -6.77 -10.80
N ARG A 57 -5.24 -7.70 -11.54
CA ARG A 57 -5.23 -7.66 -13.01
C ARG A 57 -6.66 -7.65 -13.54
N GLY A 58 -6.94 -6.70 -14.42
CA GLY A 58 -8.19 -6.63 -15.14
C GLY A 58 -8.08 -7.32 -16.51
N GLU A 59 -9.21 -7.70 -17.04
CA GLU A 59 -9.28 -8.35 -18.35
C GLU A 59 -8.83 -7.43 -19.49
N ARG A 60 -9.14 -6.14 -19.39
CA ARG A 60 -8.88 -5.16 -20.44
C ARG A 60 -7.71 -4.22 -20.18
N ASN A 61 -7.65 -3.70 -18.94
CA ASN A 61 -6.73 -2.61 -18.61
C ASN A 61 -5.49 -3.06 -17.82
N GLY A 62 -5.27 -4.37 -17.70
CA GLY A 62 -4.04 -4.89 -17.10
C GLY A 62 -3.93 -4.67 -15.59
N ILE A 63 -2.72 -4.35 -15.15
CA ILE A 63 -2.37 -4.27 -13.75
C ILE A 63 -2.80 -2.94 -13.14
N HIS A 64 -3.46 -3.02 -11.99
CA HIS A 64 -3.83 -1.89 -11.16
C HIS A 64 -3.45 -2.17 -9.71
N VAL A 65 -3.18 -1.11 -8.96
CA VAL A 65 -2.79 -1.19 -7.56
C VAL A 65 -3.89 -0.56 -6.70
N PHE A 66 -4.25 -1.25 -5.62
CA PHE A 66 -5.30 -0.80 -4.72
C PHE A 66 -4.79 -0.78 -3.28
N CYS A 67 -4.94 0.35 -2.61
CA CYS A 67 -4.56 0.51 -1.20
C CYS A 67 -5.82 0.65 -0.37
N ILE A 68 -6.03 -0.27 0.57
CA ILE A 68 -7.22 -0.30 1.42
C ILE A 68 -6.85 -0.54 2.88
N PRO A 69 -7.71 -0.14 3.83
CA PRO A 69 -7.45 -0.45 5.24
C PRO A 69 -7.25 -1.96 5.47
N VAL A 70 -6.34 -2.31 6.36
CA VAL A 70 -5.98 -3.72 6.60
C VAL A 70 -7.13 -4.54 7.19
N CYS A 71 -8.10 -3.89 7.83
CA CYS A 71 -9.30 -4.54 8.36
C CYS A 71 -10.39 -4.80 7.31
N CYS A 72 -10.19 -4.31 6.09
CA CYS A 72 -11.20 -4.38 5.03
C CYS A 72 -10.81 -5.37 3.94
N GLU A 73 -11.79 -5.73 3.14
CA GLU A 73 -11.57 -6.54 1.93
C GLU A 73 -11.87 -5.71 0.69
N LEU A 74 -11.09 -5.94 -0.36
CA LEU A 74 -11.32 -5.29 -1.64
C LEU A 74 -12.62 -5.80 -2.25
N ASP A 75 -13.48 -4.87 -2.65
CA ASP A 75 -14.66 -5.18 -3.44
C ASP A 75 -14.26 -5.20 -4.92
N PHE A 76 -14.26 -6.37 -5.53
CA PHE A 76 -13.76 -6.51 -6.90
C PHE A 76 -14.62 -5.79 -7.93
N LYS A 77 -15.91 -5.59 -7.66
CA LYS A 77 -16.78 -4.80 -8.55
C LYS A 77 -16.40 -3.32 -8.50
N LYS A 78 -16.16 -2.81 -7.30
CA LYS A 78 -15.71 -1.43 -7.11
C LYS A 78 -14.32 -1.22 -7.72
N ALA A 79 -13.43 -2.19 -7.54
CA ALA A 79 -12.09 -2.15 -8.10
C ALA A 79 -12.14 -2.12 -9.64
N ALA A 80 -12.95 -2.97 -10.24
CA ALA A 80 -13.12 -3.01 -11.69
C ALA A 80 -13.68 -1.68 -12.22
N LYS A 81 -14.67 -1.14 -11.51
CA LYS A 81 -15.26 0.17 -11.88
C LYS A 81 -14.22 1.27 -11.82
N ALA A 82 -13.41 1.31 -10.76
CA ALA A 82 -12.35 2.30 -10.60
C ALA A 82 -11.30 2.20 -11.72
N ALA A 83 -10.98 0.97 -12.13
CA ALA A 83 -10.02 0.70 -13.19
C ALA A 83 -10.59 0.89 -14.60
N GLY A 84 -11.89 1.13 -14.73
CA GLY A 84 -12.53 1.18 -16.03
C GLY A 84 -12.53 -0.18 -16.74
N ASP A 85 -12.55 -1.26 -15.98
CA ASP A 85 -12.45 -2.62 -16.47
C ASP A 85 -13.73 -3.41 -16.22
N LYS A 86 -13.83 -4.54 -16.90
CA LYS A 86 -14.97 -5.43 -16.79
C LYS A 86 -14.91 -6.28 -15.52
N ASN A 87 -13.71 -6.70 -15.14
CA ASN A 87 -13.47 -7.48 -13.94
C ASN A 87 -12.08 -7.18 -13.39
N MET A 88 -11.80 -7.69 -12.22
CA MET A 88 -10.52 -7.53 -11.56
C MET A 88 -10.28 -8.77 -10.69
N GLU A 89 -9.07 -9.32 -10.71
CA GLU A 89 -8.68 -10.41 -9.84
C GLU A 89 -7.27 -10.22 -9.32
N MET A 90 -6.99 -10.75 -8.14
CA MET A 90 -5.65 -10.64 -7.55
C MET A 90 -4.62 -11.37 -8.42
N VAL A 91 -3.45 -10.76 -8.57
CA VAL A 91 -2.32 -11.48 -9.20
C VAL A 91 -1.83 -12.59 -8.28
N ALA A 92 -1.23 -13.62 -8.87
CA ALA A 92 -0.65 -14.68 -8.07
C ALA A 92 0.54 -14.14 -7.27
N VAL A 93 0.72 -14.62 -6.03
CA VAL A 93 1.82 -14.17 -5.17
C VAL A 93 3.18 -14.31 -5.85
N LYS A 94 3.37 -15.38 -6.62
CA LYS A 94 4.62 -15.64 -7.36
C LYS A 94 4.95 -14.59 -8.42
N GLU A 95 3.95 -13.86 -8.90
CA GLU A 95 4.14 -12.81 -9.91
C GLU A 95 4.51 -11.46 -9.29
N LEU A 96 4.26 -11.29 -8.00
CA LEU A 96 4.34 -9.97 -7.35
C LEU A 96 5.73 -9.34 -7.47
N LEU A 97 6.78 -10.11 -7.23
CA LEU A 97 8.15 -9.60 -7.29
C LEU A 97 8.52 -9.11 -8.69
N SER A 98 8.19 -9.88 -9.73
CA SER A 98 8.52 -9.48 -11.10
C SER A 98 7.71 -8.27 -11.57
N LEU A 99 6.47 -8.13 -11.09
CA LEU A 99 5.60 -7.00 -11.45
C LEU A 99 5.98 -5.72 -10.71
N THR A 100 6.29 -5.80 -9.42
CA THR A 100 6.42 -4.62 -8.57
C THR A 100 7.82 -4.36 -8.03
N GLY A 101 8.65 -5.37 -7.94
CA GLY A 101 9.94 -5.31 -7.25
C GLY A 101 9.82 -5.56 -5.75
N TYR A 102 8.62 -5.84 -5.25
CA TYR A 102 8.35 -6.09 -3.84
C TYR A 102 7.79 -7.49 -3.63
N ILE A 103 7.94 -8.00 -2.42
CA ILE A 103 7.40 -9.31 -2.03
C ILE A 103 6.17 -9.16 -1.15
N ARG A 104 5.40 -10.22 -1.02
CA ARG A 104 4.23 -10.26 -0.14
C ARG A 104 4.60 -9.84 1.28
N GLY A 105 3.79 -8.97 1.87
CA GLY A 105 4.04 -8.42 3.20
C GLY A 105 4.94 -7.19 3.21
N GLY A 106 5.60 -6.89 2.10
CA GLY A 106 6.46 -5.72 1.96
C GLY A 106 6.19 -4.91 0.70
N CYS A 107 5.00 -5.03 0.13
CA CYS A 107 4.65 -4.30 -1.09
C CYS A 107 4.22 -2.87 -0.77
N SER A 108 5.00 -1.91 -1.24
CA SER A 108 4.71 -0.48 -1.10
C SER A 108 4.00 0.06 -2.35
N PRO A 109 3.10 1.04 -2.20
CA PRO A 109 2.53 1.72 -3.35
C PRO A 109 3.52 2.71 -4.00
N VAL A 110 4.64 2.99 -3.33
CA VAL A 110 5.66 3.91 -3.80
C VAL A 110 6.88 3.13 -4.31
N GLY A 111 7.41 3.55 -5.44
CA GLY A 111 8.67 2.99 -5.93
C GLY A 111 8.55 1.62 -6.59
N MET A 112 7.39 1.27 -7.08
CA MET A 112 7.24 0.04 -7.86
C MET A 112 8.10 0.07 -9.12
N LYS A 113 8.50 -1.11 -9.56
CA LYS A 113 9.35 -1.32 -10.73
C LYS A 113 8.79 -0.65 -11.98
N ARG A 114 7.45 -0.63 -12.11
CA ARG A 114 6.73 0.06 -13.17
C ARG A 114 5.65 0.91 -12.52
N LYS A 115 5.28 1.99 -13.19
CA LYS A 115 4.19 2.84 -12.72
C LYS A 115 2.86 2.27 -13.18
N TYR A 116 2.10 1.70 -12.24
CA TYR A 116 0.75 1.21 -12.49
C TYR A 116 -0.28 2.22 -12.02
N PRO A 117 -1.46 2.29 -12.66
CA PRO A 117 -2.57 3.06 -12.11
C PRO A 117 -2.87 2.60 -10.68
N THR A 118 -2.94 3.55 -9.77
CA THR A 118 -3.10 3.27 -8.34
C THR A 118 -4.34 3.96 -7.80
N HIS A 119 -5.05 3.26 -6.93
CA HIS A 119 -6.28 3.73 -6.31
C HIS A 119 -6.15 3.53 -4.81
N ILE A 120 -6.54 4.54 -4.03
CA ILE A 120 -6.53 4.46 -2.57
C ILE A 120 -7.96 4.59 -2.08
N ASP A 121 -8.37 3.73 -1.16
CA ASP A 121 -9.72 3.83 -0.61
C ASP A 121 -9.94 5.22 0.00
N GLU A 122 -11.06 5.82 -0.34
CA GLU A 122 -11.39 7.20 0.03
C GLU A 122 -11.45 7.43 1.55
N ALA A 123 -11.60 6.37 2.35
CA ALA A 123 -11.59 6.49 3.80
C ALA A 123 -10.27 7.08 4.34
N CYS A 124 -9.21 7.09 3.52
CA CYS A 124 -7.93 7.67 3.93
C CYS A 124 -8.04 9.15 4.29
N ILE A 125 -9.02 9.87 3.73
CA ILE A 125 -9.22 11.30 4.00
C ILE A 125 -9.69 11.59 5.42
N LEU A 126 -10.14 10.56 6.15
CA LEU A 126 -10.55 10.71 7.54
C LEU A 126 -9.36 10.91 8.48
N TYR A 127 -8.14 10.73 7.99
CA TYR A 127 -6.91 10.80 8.79
C TYR A 127 -5.92 11.80 8.20
N ASP A 128 -5.20 12.49 9.06
CA ASP A 128 -4.09 13.35 8.65
C ASP A 128 -2.91 12.54 8.16
N GLU A 129 -2.73 11.34 8.73
CA GLU A 129 -1.66 10.41 8.37
C GLU A 129 -2.20 8.99 8.30
N ILE A 130 -1.66 8.21 7.38
CA ILE A 130 -1.92 6.77 7.29
C ILE A 130 -0.59 6.03 7.24
N ALA A 131 -0.60 4.75 7.58
CA ALA A 131 0.57 3.90 7.46
C ALA A 131 0.45 3.03 6.19
N VAL A 132 1.55 2.91 5.46
CA VAL A 132 1.67 2.00 4.32
C VAL A 132 3.03 1.32 4.39
N SER A 133 3.18 0.19 3.70
CA SER A 133 4.49 -0.47 3.66
C SER A 133 5.56 0.46 3.08
N ALA A 134 6.73 0.45 3.71
CA ALA A 134 7.90 1.18 3.25
C ALA A 134 8.72 0.39 2.22
N GLY A 135 8.26 -0.81 1.81
CA GLY A 135 8.92 -1.61 0.79
C GLY A 135 9.71 -2.80 1.33
N ALA A 136 9.56 -3.12 2.59
CA ALA A 136 10.15 -4.30 3.21
C ALA A 136 9.24 -4.82 4.31
N ARG A 137 9.30 -6.13 4.55
CA ARG A 137 8.57 -6.73 5.67
C ARG A 137 9.04 -6.10 6.99
N GLY A 138 8.11 -5.81 7.88
CA GLY A 138 8.44 -5.21 9.16
C GLY A 138 8.87 -3.76 9.09
N HIS A 139 8.57 -3.08 7.99
CA HIS A 139 8.94 -1.69 7.79
C HIS A 139 7.76 -0.92 7.23
N GLN A 140 7.27 0.05 7.99
CA GLN A 140 6.13 0.89 7.60
C GLN A 140 6.54 2.35 7.56
N MET A 141 5.86 3.14 6.76
CA MET A 141 6.00 4.59 6.76
C MET A 141 4.64 5.23 7.01
N ILE A 142 4.65 6.32 7.76
CA ILE A 142 3.45 7.07 8.13
C ILE A 142 3.55 8.45 7.50
N LEU A 143 2.56 8.81 6.70
CA LEU A 143 2.56 10.05 5.93
C LEU A 143 1.14 10.50 5.60
N SER A 144 1.02 11.72 5.11
CA SER A 144 -0.25 12.26 4.63
C SER A 144 -0.79 11.44 3.45
N PRO A 145 -2.04 10.97 3.52
CA PRO A 145 -2.64 10.26 2.38
C PRO A 145 -2.79 11.13 1.14
N ILE A 146 -3.05 12.42 1.31
CA ILE A 146 -3.19 13.35 0.20
C ILE A 146 -1.83 13.54 -0.50
N ALA A 147 -0.77 13.74 0.29
CA ALA A 147 0.57 13.88 -0.26
C ALA A 147 1.03 12.58 -0.96
N LEU A 148 0.71 11.42 -0.37
CA LEU A 148 0.97 10.12 -0.99
C LEU A 148 0.24 9.99 -2.33
N ALA A 149 -1.05 10.31 -2.36
CA ALA A 149 -1.84 10.22 -3.58
C ALA A 149 -1.28 11.11 -4.69
N GLU A 150 -0.87 12.32 -4.36
CA GLU A 150 -0.25 13.24 -5.33
C GLU A 150 1.07 12.68 -5.86
N LEU A 151 1.90 12.12 -4.98
CA LEU A 151 3.21 11.58 -5.35
C LEU A 151 3.09 10.45 -6.37
N ILE A 152 2.16 9.53 -6.16
CA ILE A 152 2.01 8.35 -7.00
C ILE A 152 0.91 8.49 -8.06
N GLY A 153 0.24 9.62 -8.12
CA GLY A 153 -0.85 9.86 -9.06
C GLY A 153 -2.06 8.96 -8.80
N ALA A 154 -2.36 8.72 -7.52
CA ALA A 154 -3.45 7.84 -7.15
C ALA A 154 -4.80 8.55 -7.15
N GLU A 155 -5.83 7.80 -7.48
CA GLU A 155 -7.22 8.22 -7.38
C GLU A 155 -7.79 7.78 -6.03
N LEU A 156 -8.55 8.65 -5.37
CA LEU A 156 -9.25 8.32 -4.13
C LEU A 156 -10.67 7.91 -4.48
N VAL A 157 -11.05 6.68 -4.14
CA VAL A 157 -12.32 6.10 -4.57
C VAL A 157 -12.76 5.03 -3.58
N ASP A 158 -14.05 4.74 -3.54
CA ASP A 158 -14.59 3.67 -2.70
C ASP A 158 -14.18 2.29 -3.26
N LEU A 159 -13.47 1.50 -2.47
CA LEU A 159 -12.90 0.21 -2.88
C LEU A 159 -13.30 -0.96 -2.00
N THR A 160 -13.87 -0.73 -0.84
CA THR A 160 -14.10 -1.80 0.15
C THR A 160 -15.53 -2.30 0.15
N LYS A 161 -15.67 -3.56 0.58
CA LYS A 161 -16.99 -4.17 0.78
C LYS A 161 -17.76 -3.50 1.90
#